data_866abc9ae5c95892f31e2baeb9cc4e8c
#
_entry.id   866abc9ae5c95892f31e2baeb9cc4e8c
#
_cell.length_a   1.000
_cell.length_b   1.000
_cell.length_c   1.000
_cell.angle_alpha   90.00
_cell.angle_beta   90.00
_cell.angle_gamma   90.00
#
_symmetry.space_group_name_H-M   'P 1'
#
loop_
_entity.id
_entity.type
_entity.pdbx_description
1 polymer ?
#
loop_
_entity_poly.entity_id
_entity_poly.type
_entity_poly.pdbx_seq_one_letter_code
_entity_poly.pdbx_strand_id
1 'polypeptide(L)'
;MSNRITELQPSPLPRQKTPTSGWGRRLARRLGGVTFLVLVSVAVWLWLSHRPSSGGGAATRFSTRMTTTVGIAVAKKGDIRIFLNGLGTVTPPGTVMVKTQVSGQLVQIAFTEGQHVKKGDFLAQIDPRPYQAVLDQQAGQLERDRALLENARVDLARYQKLSAQDSVARQTLDTQVALVHQYEGTVKADQGQVESAQVNLNYCHIVSPVDGVVGLRQVDEGNYVQTSDTSGLVVIAQIDPMTVIFTVTEDDISKVTARLMAGAVLPVTVTIERIASKLPRANWSRWTTKWMRPLGQ
;
A
#
# COMPACT_ATOMS: atom_id res chain seq x y z
N MET A 1 5.40 -37.63 40.82
CA MET A 1 4.32 -38.59 40.58
C MET A 1 4.03 -38.54 39.09
N SER A 2 4.60 -39.44 38.48
CA SER A 2 4.23 -40.70 37.74
C SER A 2 3.67 -40.32 36.35
N ASN A 3 4.46 -40.33 35.31
CA ASN A 3 4.89 -41.44 34.44
C ASN A 3 3.75 -42.22 33.77
N ARG A 4 3.60 -42.08 32.47
CA ARG A 4 3.38 -43.24 31.57
C ARG A 4 3.70 -42.89 30.12
N ILE A 5 4.80 -43.44 29.67
CA ILE A 5 5.22 -43.66 28.29
C ILE A 5 4.41 -44.85 27.76
N THR A 6 3.81 -44.74 26.59
CA THR A 6 3.22 -45.88 25.87
C THR A 6 3.98 -46.10 24.59
N GLU A 7 4.77 -47.19 24.55
CA GLU A 7 5.43 -47.79 23.40
C GLU A 7 4.42 -48.23 22.34
N LEU A 8 4.75 -48.02 21.09
CA LEU A 8 4.11 -48.65 19.94
C LEU A 8 5.07 -49.67 19.33
N GLN A 9 4.70 -50.96 19.43
CA GLN A 9 5.36 -52.12 18.83
C GLN A 9 5.12 -52.17 17.31
N PRO A 10 6.06 -52.71 16.52
CA PRO A 10 5.92 -52.94 15.10
C PRO A 10 5.31 -54.31 14.80
N SER A 11 4.45 -54.37 13.80
CA SER A 11 3.79 -55.55 13.25
C SER A 11 4.71 -56.35 12.28
N PRO A 12 4.55 -57.70 12.20
CA PRO A 12 5.46 -58.58 11.47
C PRO A 12 5.10 -58.81 9.99
N LEU A 13 6.14 -59.13 9.21
CA LEU A 13 6.11 -59.48 7.79
C LEU A 13 5.54 -60.88 7.54
N PRO A 14 4.91 -61.19 6.39
CA PRO A 14 4.42 -62.52 6.04
C PRO A 14 5.51 -63.42 5.40
N ARG A 15 5.47 -64.72 5.77
CA ARG A 15 6.34 -65.79 5.34
C ARG A 15 6.15 -66.19 3.88
N GLN A 16 7.27 -66.47 3.23
CA GLN A 16 7.36 -67.22 1.98
C GLN A 16 7.07 -68.74 2.21
N LYS A 17 6.39 -69.36 1.29
CA LYS A 17 6.26 -70.81 1.15
C LYS A 17 6.94 -71.27 -0.14
N THR A 18 7.91 -72.18 -0.03
CA THR A 18 8.59 -72.89 -1.11
C THR A 18 7.79 -74.10 -1.57
N PRO A 19 7.95 -74.55 -2.83
CA PRO A 19 7.20 -75.66 -3.40
C PRO A 19 7.97 -77.02 -3.32
N THR A 20 7.20 -78.06 -3.21
CA THR A 20 7.67 -79.48 -3.29
C THR A 20 7.65 -80.03 -4.71
N SER A 21 8.67 -80.89 -4.98
CA SER A 21 8.99 -81.67 -6.16
C SER A 21 7.95 -82.71 -6.53
N GLY A 22 7.82 -82.95 -7.81
CA GLY A 22 7.13 -84.10 -8.38
C GLY A 22 7.80 -84.57 -9.65
N TRP A 23 8.60 -85.66 -9.47
CA TRP A 23 9.34 -86.34 -10.47
C TRP A 23 8.42 -87.38 -11.16
N GLY A 24 8.44 -87.46 -12.47
CA GLY A 24 7.90 -88.61 -13.18
C GLY A 24 7.14 -88.27 -14.48
N ARG A 25 7.86 -88.37 -15.57
CA ARG A 25 7.37 -88.84 -16.88
C ARG A 25 8.39 -88.53 -17.98
N ARG A 26 9.54 -89.21 -17.88
CA ARG A 26 10.43 -89.33 -19.02
C ARG A 26 10.08 -90.69 -19.63
N LEU A 27 9.46 -90.75 -20.75
CA LEU A 27 9.67 -91.84 -21.78
C LEU A 27 8.77 -91.79 -23.01
N ALA A 28 7.98 -90.74 -23.28
CA ALA A 28 7.07 -90.74 -24.47
C ALA A 28 7.39 -89.63 -25.46
N ARG A 29 8.54 -89.00 -25.43
CA ARG A 29 8.84 -87.81 -26.27
C ARG A 29 9.95 -87.98 -27.30
N ARG A 30 10.46 -89.21 -27.55
CA ARG A 30 11.54 -89.37 -28.54
C ARG A 30 11.15 -89.82 -29.93
N LEU A 31 9.92 -90.27 -30.18
CA LEU A 31 9.45 -90.67 -31.56
C LEU A 31 8.65 -89.57 -32.29
N GLY A 32 8.11 -88.58 -31.54
CA GLY A 32 7.37 -87.50 -32.20
C GLY A 32 8.24 -86.32 -32.71
N GLY A 33 9.49 -86.21 -32.25
CA GLY A 33 10.40 -85.15 -32.64
C GLY A 33 11.04 -85.29 -34.01
N VAL A 34 11.25 -86.51 -34.43
CA VAL A 34 11.88 -86.78 -35.75
C VAL A 34 10.91 -86.57 -36.88
N THR A 35 9.66 -87.00 -36.72
CA THR A 35 8.59 -86.80 -37.75
C THR A 35 8.23 -85.31 -37.91
N PHE A 36 8.28 -84.56 -36.82
CA PHE A 36 8.02 -83.13 -36.89
C PHE A 36 9.18 -82.33 -37.58
N LEU A 37 10.45 -82.73 -37.35
CA LEU A 37 11.59 -82.11 -38.04
C LEU A 37 11.62 -82.40 -39.54
N VAL A 38 11.20 -83.59 -39.95
CA VAL A 38 11.08 -83.93 -41.38
C VAL A 38 9.95 -83.14 -42.03
N LEU A 39 8.81 -83.00 -41.38
CA LEU A 39 7.70 -82.20 -41.95
C LEU A 39 8.06 -80.70 -42.00
N VAL A 40 8.75 -80.19 -41.05
CA VAL A 40 9.20 -78.79 -41.07
C VAL A 40 10.26 -78.56 -42.14
N SER A 41 11.23 -79.51 -42.35
CA SER A 41 12.21 -79.41 -43.41
C SER A 41 11.55 -79.50 -44.84
N VAL A 42 10.55 -80.31 -45.02
CA VAL A 42 9.82 -80.38 -46.28
C VAL A 42 8.98 -79.13 -46.51
N ALA A 43 8.36 -78.59 -45.46
CA ALA A 43 7.62 -77.34 -45.55
C ALA A 43 8.49 -76.14 -45.87
N VAL A 44 9.68 -76.10 -45.28
CA VAL A 44 10.69 -75.07 -45.53
C VAL A 44 11.27 -75.19 -46.96
N TRP A 45 11.50 -76.41 -47.40
CA TRP A 45 11.98 -76.66 -48.82
C TRP A 45 10.90 -76.29 -49.81
N LEU A 46 9.63 -76.63 -49.62
CA LEU A 46 8.52 -76.20 -50.43
C LEU A 46 8.31 -74.69 -50.42
N TRP A 47 8.54 -74.05 -49.28
CA TRP A 47 8.45 -72.62 -49.17
C TRP A 47 9.60 -71.90 -49.88
N LEU A 48 10.79 -72.50 -49.91
CA LEU A 48 11.91 -71.94 -50.63
C LEU A 48 11.80 -72.19 -52.15
N SER A 49 11.23 -73.34 -52.58
CA SER A 49 11.10 -73.68 -54.00
C SER A 49 9.92 -72.93 -54.66
N HIS A 50 8.95 -72.43 -53.90
CA HIS A 50 7.82 -71.66 -54.41
C HIS A 50 7.99 -70.13 -54.33
N ARG A 51 9.24 -69.62 -54.17
CA ARG A 51 9.48 -68.20 -54.36
C ARG A 51 9.34 -67.86 -55.84
N PRO A 52 8.29 -67.12 -56.28
CA PRO A 52 8.28 -66.64 -57.61
C PRO A 52 9.46 -65.69 -57.83
N SER A 53 10.32 -66.05 -58.74
CA SER A 53 11.36 -65.21 -59.26
C SER A 53 10.67 -64.06 -60.03
N SER A 54 10.36 -63.01 -59.35
CA SER A 54 9.93 -61.79 -60.00
C SER A 54 11.08 -61.20 -60.77
N GLY A 55 11.02 -61.40 -62.10
CA GLY A 55 11.96 -60.84 -63.06
C GLY A 55 12.09 -59.33 -62.93
N GLY A 56 13.27 -58.96 -63.40
CA GLY A 56 13.72 -57.55 -63.36
C GLY A 56 12.73 -56.57 -63.99
N GLY A 57 12.09 -55.82 -63.13
CA GLY A 57 11.44 -54.60 -63.51
C GLY A 57 12.43 -53.45 -63.23
N ALA A 58 12.71 -52.69 -64.25
CA ALA A 58 13.55 -51.50 -64.20
C ALA A 58 13.18 -50.64 -62.97
N ALA A 59 14.09 -50.56 -62.04
CA ALA A 59 13.94 -49.65 -60.88
C ALA A 59 13.96 -48.21 -61.41
N THR A 60 12.76 -47.73 -61.73
CA THR A 60 12.54 -46.28 -61.75
C THR A 60 12.80 -45.80 -60.37
N ARG A 61 13.99 -45.27 -60.13
CA ARG A 61 14.32 -44.54 -58.92
C ARG A 61 13.45 -43.28 -58.90
N PHE A 62 12.19 -43.42 -58.39
CA PHE A 62 11.49 -42.28 -57.87
C PHE A 62 12.27 -41.82 -56.67
N SER A 63 13.18 -40.89 -56.95
CA SER A 63 13.67 -40.00 -55.87
C SER A 63 12.43 -39.33 -55.31
N THR A 64 11.86 -39.94 -54.29
CA THR A 64 10.92 -39.20 -53.42
C THR A 64 11.76 -38.10 -52.81
N ARG A 65 11.80 -36.95 -53.50
CA ARG A 65 12.26 -35.72 -52.86
C ARG A 65 11.35 -35.58 -51.67
N MET A 66 11.82 -35.97 -50.48
CA MET A 66 11.22 -35.55 -49.24
C MET A 66 11.28 -34.04 -49.24
N THR A 67 10.18 -33.41 -49.61
CA THR A 67 10.04 -31.96 -49.42
C THR A 67 9.97 -31.72 -47.94
N THR A 68 11.12 -31.41 -47.38
CA THR A 68 11.16 -30.94 -46.00
C THR A 68 10.47 -29.60 -45.97
N THR A 69 9.29 -29.57 -45.33
CA THR A 69 8.59 -28.31 -45.10
C THR A 69 9.41 -27.50 -44.13
N VAL A 70 10.08 -26.48 -44.59
CA VAL A 70 10.78 -25.51 -43.74
C VAL A 70 9.87 -24.31 -43.53
N GLY A 71 9.63 -23.99 -42.27
CA GLY A 71 8.97 -22.74 -41.92
C GLY A 71 9.94 -21.58 -42.18
N ILE A 72 9.54 -20.65 -43.02
CA ILE A 72 10.30 -19.41 -43.22
C ILE A 72 9.60 -18.30 -42.42
N ALA A 73 10.37 -17.54 -41.65
CA ALA A 73 9.94 -16.31 -41.02
C ALA A 73 10.67 -15.15 -41.67
N VAL A 74 9.94 -14.13 -42.06
CA VAL A 74 10.53 -12.90 -42.59
C VAL A 74 11.01 -12.06 -41.42
N ALA A 75 12.30 -11.79 -41.35
CA ALA A 75 12.87 -10.88 -40.40
C ALA A 75 12.36 -9.45 -40.67
N LYS A 76 11.68 -8.87 -39.72
CA LYS A 76 11.25 -7.46 -39.79
C LYS A 76 12.13 -6.65 -38.86
N LYS A 77 12.58 -5.48 -39.34
CA LYS A 77 13.26 -4.50 -38.51
C LYS A 77 12.24 -3.90 -37.50
N GLY A 78 12.56 -3.96 -36.26
CA GLY A 78 11.69 -3.43 -35.19
C GLY A 78 12.50 -3.11 -33.94
N ASP A 79 11.91 -2.33 -33.06
CA ASP A 79 12.54 -1.96 -31.79
C ASP A 79 12.40 -3.10 -30.78
N ILE A 80 13.48 -3.42 -30.10
CA ILE A 80 13.51 -4.37 -29.00
C ILE A 80 13.44 -3.57 -27.71
N ARG A 81 12.43 -3.86 -26.89
CA ARG A 81 12.31 -3.25 -25.56
C ARG A 81 13.34 -3.87 -24.63
N ILE A 82 14.14 -3.05 -24.01
CA ILE A 82 15.07 -3.44 -22.96
C ILE A 82 14.35 -3.24 -21.62
N PHE A 83 14.21 -4.31 -20.85
CA PHE A 83 13.64 -4.27 -19.51
C PHE A 83 14.78 -4.35 -18.50
N LEU A 84 14.78 -3.42 -17.55
CA LEU A 84 15.65 -3.45 -16.40
C LEU A 84 14.81 -3.95 -15.22
N ASN A 85 15.21 -5.04 -14.61
CA ASN A 85 14.54 -5.63 -13.46
C ASN A 85 15.27 -5.19 -12.19
N GLY A 86 14.51 -4.74 -11.21
CA GLY A 86 15.06 -4.35 -9.90
C GLY A 86 14.08 -4.70 -8.79
N LEU A 87 14.61 -4.94 -7.60
CA LEU A 87 13.80 -5.06 -6.40
C LEU A 87 13.42 -3.66 -5.91
N GLY A 88 12.16 -3.48 -5.52
CA GLY A 88 11.68 -2.21 -5.03
C GLY A 88 10.71 -2.38 -3.87
N THR A 89 10.62 -1.32 -3.07
CA THR A 89 9.65 -1.21 -1.96
C THR A 89 8.64 -0.15 -2.29
N VAL A 90 7.37 -0.50 -2.15
CA VAL A 90 6.25 0.44 -2.28
C VAL A 90 6.05 1.12 -0.93
N THR A 91 6.18 2.45 -0.90
CA THR A 91 6.02 3.24 0.32
C THR A 91 5.01 4.35 0.10
N PRO A 92 4.24 4.73 1.11
CA PRO A 92 3.42 5.93 1.03
C PRO A 92 4.33 7.16 0.87
N PRO A 93 3.96 8.16 0.06
CA PRO A 93 4.74 9.39 -0.11
C PRO A 93 4.84 10.22 1.17
N GLY A 94 3.88 10.05 2.07
CA GLY A 94 3.85 10.70 3.37
C GLY A 94 3.04 9.90 4.38
N THR A 95 3.49 9.95 5.60
CA THR A 95 2.74 9.51 6.78
C THR A 95 2.62 10.69 7.72
N VAL A 96 1.41 10.98 8.17
CA VAL A 96 1.15 12.08 9.10
C VAL A 96 0.65 11.51 10.42
N MET A 97 1.36 11.80 11.48
CA MET A 97 0.93 11.50 12.83
C MET A 97 -0.03 12.58 13.31
N VAL A 98 -1.26 12.23 13.57
CA VAL A 98 -2.27 13.13 14.13
C VAL A 98 -2.03 13.25 15.64
N LYS A 99 -1.70 14.47 16.07
CA LYS A 99 -1.49 14.80 17.48
C LYS A 99 -2.55 15.77 17.97
N THR A 100 -2.78 15.77 19.28
CA THR A 100 -3.63 16.76 19.93
C THR A 100 -2.89 18.10 20.05
N GLN A 101 -3.59 19.19 19.85
CA GLN A 101 -3.07 20.55 20.05
C GLN A 101 -3.50 21.12 21.39
N VAL A 102 -4.45 20.47 22.08
CA VAL A 102 -4.92 20.78 23.41
C VAL A 102 -4.97 19.51 24.25
N SER A 103 -4.85 19.64 25.56
CA SER A 103 -4.85 18.50 26.48
C SER A 103 -6.24 18.28 27.04
N GLY A 104 -6.66 17.03 27.23
CA GLY A 104 -7.97 16.71 27.81
C GLY A 104 -8.34 15.26 27.68
N GLN A 105 -9.52 14.92 28.19
CA GLN A 105 -10.06 13.58 28.07
C GLN A 105 -10.62 13.35 26.68
N LEU A 106 -10.28 12.22 26.05
CA LEU A 106 -10.82 11.81 24.78
C LEU A 106 -12.24 11.23 24.99
N VAL A 107 -13.24 11.93 24.46
CA VAL A 107 -14.66 11.58 24.68
C VAL A 107 -15.17 10.64 23.61
N GLN A 108 -14.69 10.81 22.39
CA GLN A 108 -15.18 10.04 21.25
C GLN A 108 -14.07 9.80 20.22
N ILE A 109 -14.08 8.60 19.64
CA ILE A 109 -13.29 8.25 18.47
C ILE A 109 -14.26 7.81 17.37
N ALA A 110 -14.19 8.45 16.19
CA ALA A 110 -15.16 8.24 15.11
C ALA A 110 -14.57 7.49 13.90
N PHE A 111 -13.33 7.01 13.98
CA PHE A 111 -12.69 6.25 12.92
C PHE A 111 -12.52 4.78 13.31
N THR A 112 -12.41 3.92 12.30
CA THR A 112 -11.97 2.53 12.44
C THR A 112 -10.58 2.36 11.82
N GLU A 113 -9.80 1.43 12.37
CA GLU A 113 -8.48 1.11 11.85
C GLU A 113 -8.57 0.58 10.42
N GLY A 114 -7.71 1.06 9.53
CA GLY A 114 -7.76 0.73 8.11
C GLY A 114 -8.80 1.50 7.29
N GLN A 115 -9.56 2.40 7.90
CA GLN A 115 -10.56 3.23 7.20
C GLN A 115 -9.88 4.26 6.30
N HIS A 116 -10.46 4.48 5.11
CA HIS A 116 -10.12 5.62 4.26
C HIS A 116 -10.77 6.89 4.80
N VAL A 117 -9.96 7.93 4.98
CA VAL A 117 -10.40 9.25 5.42
C VAL A 117 -9.94 10.32 4.43
N LYS A 118 -10.72 11.38 4.34
CA LYS A 118 -10.39 12.60 3.58
C LYS A 118 -9.93 13.69 4.53
N LYS A 119 -9.18 14.64 3.98
CA LYS A 119 -8.82 15.85 4.70
C LYS A 119 -10.08 16.57 5.19
N GLY A 120 -10.14 16.83 6.50
CA GLY A 120 -11.27 17.45 7.19
C GLY A 120 -12.26 16.45 7.81
N ASP A 121 -12.15 15.14 7.53
CA ASP A 121 -13.01 14.14 8.16
C ASP A 121 -12.78 14.11 9.68
N PHE A 122 -13.85 13.98 10.42
CA PHE A 122 -13.83 13.93 11.87
C PHE A 122 -13.19 12.62 12.36
N LEU A 123 -12.20 12.74 13.25
CA LEU A 123 -11.47 11.61 13.82
C LEU A 123 -11.81 11.40 15.29
N ALA A 124 -11.71 12.43 16.09
CA ALA A 124 -11.87 12.31 17.54
C ALA A 124 -12.30 13.62 18.19
N GLN A 125 -12.89 13.52 19.37
CA GLN A 125 -13.31 14.65 20.17
C GLN A 125 -12.66 14.61 21.55
N ILE A 126 -11.99 15.69 21.91
CA ILE A 126 -11.58 15.99 23.29
C ILE A 126 -12.76 16.68 24.00
N ASP A 127 -12.88 16.50 25.30
CA ASP A 127 -13.94 17.16 26.09
C ASP A 127 -13.89 18.68 25.90
N PRO A 128 -14.89 19.29 25.23
CA PRO A 128 -14.89 20.70 24.92
C PRO A 128 -15.33 21.58 26.09
N ARG A 129 -15.96 21.01 27.12
CA ARG A 129 -16.60 21.77 28.22
C ARG A 129 -15.65 22.74 28.95
N PRO A 130 -14.40 22.35 29.31
CA PRO A 130 -13.48 23.29 29.93
C PRO A 130 -13.13 24.46 29.00
N TYR A 131 -12.94 24.18 27.73
CA TYR A 131 -12.57 25.20 26.72
C TYR A 131 -13.74 26.12 26.40
N GLN A 132 -14.96 25.59 26.35
CA GLN A 132 -16.19 26.39 26.21
C GLN A 132 -16.36 27.34 27.38
N ALA A 133 -16.16 26.87 28.62
CA ALA A 133 -16.26 27.73 29.80
C ALA A 133 -15.25 28.87 29.78
N VAL A 134 -14.02 28.61 29.29
CA VAL A 134 -13.01 29.67 29.11
C VAL A 134 -13.44 30.66 28.04
N LEU A 135 -13.96 30.18 26.91
CA LEU A 135 -14.48 31.04 25.84
C LEU A 135 -15.61 31.95 26.34
N ASP A 136 -16.58 31.40 27.08
CA ASP A 136 -17.70 32.15 27.63
C ASP A 136 -17.23 33.19 28.65
N GLN A 137 -16.21 32.88 29.46
CA GLN A 137 -15.58 33.83 30.38
C GLN A 137 -14.93 34.99 29.63
N GLN A 138 -14.13 34.72 28.58
CA GLN A 138 -13.46 35.76 27.82
C GLN A 138 -14.47 36.61 27.00
N ALA A 139 -15.52 35.98 26.48
CA ALA A 139 -16.60 36.68 25.80
C ALA A 139 -17.34 37.65 26.74
N GLY A 140 -17.63 37.21 27.98
CA GLY A 140 -18.23 38.08 29.01
C GLY A 140 -17.34 39.26 29.41
N GLN A 141 -16.01 39.04 29.47
CA GLN A 141 -15.04 40.09 29.71
C GLN A 141 -15.04 41.14 28.58
N LEU A 142 -14.98 40.66 27.34
CA LEU A 142 -15.02 41.52 26.15
C LEU A 142 -16.31 42.33 26.09
N GLU A 143 -17.45 41.74 26.41
CA GLU A 143 -18.75 42.44 26.40
C GLU A 143 -18.80 43.56 27.46
N ARG A 144 -18.28 43.30 28.67
CA ARG A 144 -18.14 44.31 29.72
C ARG A 144 -17.29 45.50 29.24
N ASP A 145 -16.13 45.23 28.64
CA ASP A 145 -15.18 46.28 28.26
C ASP A 145 -15.63 47.02 27.01
N ARG A 146 -16.39 46.38 26.14
CA ARG A 146 -17.16 47.04 25.04
C ARG A 146 -18.17 48.05 25.60
N ALA A 147 -18.92 47.69 26.66
CA ALA A 147 -19.88 48.56 27.26
C ALA A 147 -19.19 49.79 27.91
N LEU A 148 -18.00 49.59 28.54
CA LEU A 148 -17.21 50.71 29.05
C LEU A 148 -16.69 51.61 27.94
N LEU A 149 -16.22 51.07 26.83
CA LEU A 149 -15.79 51.83 25.67
C LEU A 149 -16.97 52.66 25.09
N GLU A 150 -18.14 52.06 24.95
CA GLU A 150 -19.32 52.74 24.41
C GLU A 150 -19.73 53.89 25.33
N ASN A 151 -19.73 53.67 26.64
CA ASN A 151 -20.00 54.77 27.61
C ASN A 151 -18.95 55.89 27.49
N ALA A 152 -17.65 55.55 27.41
CA ALA A 152 -16.60 56.53 27.22
C ALA A 152 -16.74 57.32 25.92
N ARG A 153 -17.19 56.71 24.85
CA ARG A 153 -17.49 57.36 23.55
C ARG A 153 -18.68 58.31 23.64
N VAL A 154 -19.74 57.91 24.35
CA VAL A 154 -20.90 58.79 24.59
C VAL A 154 -20.45 60.04 25.38
N ASP A 155 -19.63 59.85 26.42
CA ASP A 155 -19.10 60.95 27.20
C ASP A 155 -18.17 61.84 26.36
N LEU A 156 -17.28 61.26 25.54
CA LEU A 156 -16.43 62.03 24.64
C LEU A 156 -17.26 62.90 23.70
N ALA A 157 -18.33 62.36 23.10
CA ALA A 157 -19.22 63.13 22.21
C ALA A 157 -19.90 64.27 22.96
N ARG A 158 -20.24 64.09 24.29
CA ARG A 158 -20.80 65.12 25.14
C ARG A 158 -19.75 66.20 25.43
N TYR A 159 -18.52 65.85 25.80
CA TYR A 159 -17.44 66.80 26.08
C TYR A 159 -17.01 67.57 24.82
N GLN A 160 -17.02 66.96 23.66
CA GLN A 160 -16.76 67.64 22.38
C GLN A 160 -17.78 68.75 22.10
N LYS A 161 -19.08 68.50 22.36
CA LYS A 161 -20.13 69.49 22.21
C LYS A 161 -19.96 70.65 23.24
N LEU A 162 -19.65 70.30 24.48
CA LEU A 162 -19.45 71.34 25.55
C LEU A 162 -18.20 72.15 25.30
N SER A 163 -17.10 71.58 24.81
CA SER A 163 -15.89 72.28 24.44
C SER A 163 -16.07 73.25 23.26
N ALA A 164 -16.92 72.91 22.30
CA ALA A 164 -17.31 73.78 21.19
C ALA A 164 -18.09 75.02 21.67
N GLN A 165 -18.62 74.99 22.91
CA GLN A 165 -19.36 76.06 23.56
C GLN A 165 -18.50 76.78 24.64
N ASP A 166 -17.16 76.52 24.66
CA ASP A 166 -16.24 77.02 25.69
C ASP A 166 -16.67 76.69 27.15
N SER A 167 -17.50 75.65 27.32
CA SER A 167 -18.10 75.30 28.61
C SER A 167 -17.28 74.27 29.40
N VAL A 168 -16.13 73.75 28.87
CA VAL A 168 -15.21 72.79 29.50
C VAL A 168 -13.77 73.10 29.17
N ALA A 169 -12.85 72.77 30.13
CA ALA A 169 -11.44 72.92 29.92
C ALA A 169 -10.94 71.89 28.84
N ARG A 170 -10.02 72.33 27.96
CA ARG A 170 -9.41 71.48 26.93
C ARG A 170 -8.76 70.22 27.52
N GLN A 171 -8.12 70.35 28.71
CA GLN A 171 -7.53 69.20 29.41
C GLN A 171 -8.55 68.10 29.69
N THR A 172 -9.79 68.43 30.04
CA THR A 172 -10.86 67.45 30.29
C THR A 172 -11.21 66.70 29.02
N LEU A 173 -11.29 67.38 27.86
CA LEU A 173 -11.50 66.74 26.56
C LEU A 173 -10.35 65.78 26.19
N ASP A 174 -9.09 66.26 26.35
CA ASP A 174 -7.93 65.45 26.02
C ASP A 174 -7.84 64.20 26.92
N THR A 175 -8.21 64.33 28.19
CA THR A 175 -8.29 63.19 29.12
C THR A 175 -9.35 62.17 28.63
N GLN A 176 -10.51 62.63 28.18
CA GLN A 176 -11.58 61.76 27.71
C GLN A 176 -11.19 61.07 26.39
N VAL A 177 -10.49 61.77 25.48
CA VAL A 177 -9.90 61.16 24.27
C VAL A 177 -8.96 60.05 24.62
N ALA A 178 -8.03 60.31 25.58
CA ALA A 178 -7.09 59.28 26.05
C ALA A 178 -7.81 58.06 26.66
N LEU A 179 -8.89 58.30 27.42
CA LEU A 179 -9.67 57.24 28.05
C LEU A 179 -10.37 56.37 26.98
N VAL A 180 -10.92 56.93 25.90
CA VAL A 180 -11.50 56.21 24.80
C VAL A 180 -10.42 55.34 24.13
N HIS A 181 -9.24 55.86 23.83
CA HIS A 181 -8.13 55.12 23.28
C HIS A 181 -7.66 53.98 24.18
N GLN A 182 -7.67 54.22 25.51
CA GLN A 182 -7.34 53.17 26.50
C GLN A 182 -8.34 52.01 26.41
N TYR A 183 -9.65 52.30 26.39
CA TYR A 183 -10.66 51.25 26.30
C TYR A 183 -10.67 50.56 24.92
N GLU A 184 -10.36 51.30 23.85
CA GLU A 184 -10.17 50.68 22.53
C GLU A 184 -9.02 49.67 22.54
N GLY A 185 -7.93 49.98 23.19
CA GLY A 185 -6.81 49.07 23.40
C GLY A 185 -7.22 47.84 24.21
N THR A 186 -7.98 48.04 25.31
CA THR A 186 -8.48 46.93 26.15
C THR A 186 -9.40 46.02 25.37
N VAL A 187 -10.43 46.55 24.68
CA VAL A 187 -11.36 45.75 23.85
C VAL A 187 -10.59 44.96 22.77
N LYS A 188 -9.56 45.56 22.17
CA LYS A 188 -8.76 44.86 21.16
C LYS A 188 -7.96 43.70 21.80
N ALA A 189 -7.44 43.89 23.02
CA ALA A 189 -6.75 42.80 23.72
C ALA A 189 -7.70 41.66 24.11
N ASP A 190 -8.89 41.99 24.61
CA ASP A 190 -9.92 40.99 24.95
C ASP A 190 -10.43 40.26 23.74
N GLN A 191 -10.57 40.93 22.60
CA GLN A 191 -10.89 40.28 21.31
C GLN A 191 -9.86 39.21 20.96
N GLY A 192 -8.55 39.48 21.13
CA GLY A 192 -7.51 38.49 20.92
C GLY A 192 -7.59 37.30 21.88
N GLN A 193 -8.04 37.55 23.15
CA GLN A 193 -8.23 36.48 24.12
C GLN A 193 -9.42 35.56 23.73
N VAL A 194 -10.52 36.13 23.27
CA VAL A 194 -11.69 35.39 22.74
C VAL A 194 -11.29 34.56 21.54
N GLU A 195 -10.53 35.13 20.59
CA GLU A 195 -10.05 34.40 19.42
C GLU A 195 -9.15 33.22 19.82
N SER A 196 -8.23 33.44 20.79
CA SER A 196 -7.37 32.38 21.32
C SER A 196 -8.18 31.26 21.96
N ALA A 197 -9.18 31.60 22.79
CA ALA A 197 -10.06 30.60 23.40
C ALA A 197 -10.87 29.82 22.35
N GLN A 198 -11.36 30.50 21.32
CA GLN A 198 -12.07 29.88 20.19
C GLN A 198 -11.19 28.89 19.42
N VAL A 199 -9.92 29.25 19.17
CA VAL A 199 -8.96 28.34 18.51
C VAL A 199 -8.74 27.10 19.37
N ASN A 200 -8.57 27.26 20.69
CA ASN A 200 -8.42 26.11 21.59
C ASN A 200 -9.66 25.19 21.62
N LEU A 201 -10.84 25.79 21.58
CA LEU A 201 -12.09 25.02 21.46
C LEU A 201 -12.16 24.26 20.15
N ASN A 202 -11.76 24.89 19.04
CA ASN A 202 -11.73 24.24 17.74
C ASN A 202 -10.74 23.06 17.72
N TYR A 203 -9.62 23.13 18.44
CA TYR A 203 -8.66 22.04 18.57
C TYR A 203 -9.20 20.83 19.35
N CYS A 204 -10.30 20.99 20.11
CA CYS A 204 -10.99 19.83 20.72
C CYS A 204 -11.63 18.92 19.66
N HIS A 205 -11.94 19.47 18.49
CA HIS A 205 -12.49 18.74 17.35
C HIS A 205 -11.37 18.34 16.40
N ILE A 206 -10.92 17.08 16.50
CA ILE A 206 -9.76 16.59 15.78
C ILE A 206 -10.20 16.04 14.43
N VAL A 207 -9.63 16.58 13.36
CA VAL A 207 -9.92 16.20 11.98
C VAL A 207 -8.66 15.71 11.26
N SER A 208 -8.86 14.95 10.18
CA SER A 208 -7.76 14.49 9.35
C SER A 208 -7.09 15.65 8.61
N PRO A 209 -5.76 15.81 8.72
CA PRO A 209 -5.04 16.85 7.99
C PRO A 209 -4.80 16.51 6.52
N VAL A 210 -4.91 15.22 6.14
CA VAL A 210 -4.59 14.67 4.81
C VAL A 210 -5.57 13.58 4.41
N ASP A 211 -5.64 13.31 3.09
CA ASP A 211 -6.34 12.14 2.57
C ASP A 211 -5.46 10.90 2.78
N GLY A 212 -6.04 9.78 3.18
CA GLY A 212 -5.26 8.56 3.38
C GLY A 212 -6.00 7.44 4.09
N VAL A 213 -5.23 6.47 4.57
CA VAL A 213 -5.72 5.34 5.37
C VAL A 213 -5.25 5.50 6.81
N VAL A 214 -6.18 5.38 7.71
CA VAL A 214 -5.95 5.42 9.16
C VAL A 214 -5.24 4.15 9.61
N GLY A 215 -4.13 4.29 10.33
CA GLY A 215 -3.39 3.18 10.92
C GLY A 215 -3.99 2.68 12.23
N LEU A 216 -3.15 2.02 13.02
CA LEU A 216 -3.54 1.53 14.34
C LEU A 216 -3.75 2.69 15.31
N ARG A 217 -4.78 2.59 16.13
CA ARG A 217 -5.10 3.53 17.20
C ARG A 217 -4.05 3.43 18.31
N GLN A 218 -3.55 4.58 18.77
CA GLN A 218 -2.55 4.66 19.82
C GLN A 218 -3.17 4.94 21.20
N VAL A 219 -4.41 5.43 21.22
CA VAL A 219 -5.15 5.81 22.44
C VAL A 219 -6.59 5.37 22.33
N ASP A 220 -7.22 5.16 23.48
CA ASP A 220 -8.61 4.72 23.61
C ASP A 220 -9.51 5.84 24.11
N GLU A 221 -10.82 5.71 23.87
CA GLU A 221 -11.82 6.58 24.47
C GLU A 221 -11.73 6.53 26.01
N GLY A 222 -11.88 7.68 26.63
CA GLY A 222 -11.73 7.82 28.06
C GLY A 222 -10.32 8.16 28.53
N ASN A 223 -9.30 7.95 27.72
CA ASN A 223 -7.93 8.32 28.07
C ASN A 223 -7.75 9.84 28.10
N TYR A 224 -6.86 10.28 28.97
CA TYR A 224 -6.40 11.67 29.00
C TYR A 224 -5.20 11.83 28.05
N VAL A 225 -5.30 12.72 27.08
CA VAL A 225 -4.25 13.01 26.09
C VAL A 225 -3.63 14.37 26.36
N GLN A 226 -2.32 14.47 26.07
CA GLN A 226 -1.55 15.68 26.26
C GLN A 226 -0.84 16.12 24.99
N THR A 227 -0.58 17.41 24.85
CA THR A 227 0.17 17.96 23.72
C THR A 227 1.63 17.49 23.67
N SER A 228 2.16 17.05 24.83
CA SER A 228 3.51 16.49 24.98
C SER A 228 3.63 15.03 24.53
N ASP A 229 2.51 14.35 24.28
CA ASP A 229 2.53 12.93 23.91
C ASP A 229 3.23 12.71 22.58
N THR A 230 4.22 11.81 22.59
CA THR A 230 5.05 11.54 21.42
C THR A 230 4.36 10.59 20.43
N SER A 231 3.50 9.70 20.92
CA SER A 231 2.82 8.67 20.11
C SER A 231 1.67 9.22 19.25
N GLY A 232 1.09 10.38 19.63
CA GLY A 232 -0.09 10.91 18.97
C GLY A 232 -1.35 10.04 19.14
N LEU A 233 -2.41 10.35 18.40
CA LEU A 233 -3.67 9.59 18.40
C LEU A 233 -3.62 8.43 17.40
N VAL A 234 -3.19 8.73 16.19
CA VAL A 234 -3.17 7.80 15.07
C VAL A 234 -2.22 8.30 13.99
N VAL A 235 -1.73 7.36 13.15
CA VAL A 235 -0.93 7.68 11.96
C VAL A 235 -1.79 7.49 10.73
N ILE A 236 -1.80 8.49 9.84
CA ILE A 236 -2.50 8.42 8.55
C ILE A 236 -1.45 8.30 7.45
N ALA A 237 -1.56 7.24 6.65
CA ALA A 237 -0.70 6.99 5.51
C ALA A 237 -1.41 7.43 4.21
N GLN A 238 -0.77 8.30 3.43
CA GLN A 238 -1.24 8.65 2.10
C GLN A 238 -0.91 7.51 1.15
N ILE A 239 -1.94 6.87 0.58
CA ILE A 239 -1.78 5.72 -0.31
C ILE A 239 -2.02 6.06 -1.78
N ASP A 240 -2.43 7.27 -2.10
CA ASP A 240 -2.64 7.75 -3.46
C ASP A 240 -2.11 9.19 -3.62
N PRO A 241 -1.07 9.37 -4.46
CA PRO A 241 -0.28 8.36 -5.18
C PRO A 241 0.69 7.60 -4.28
N MET A 242 1.07 6.36 -4.64
CA MET A 242 2.13 5.61 -3.96
C MET A 242 3.49 5.89 -4.59
N THR A 243 4.55 5.76 -3.80
CA THR A 243 5.93 5.89 -4.25
C THR A 243 6.59 4.51 -4.26
N VAL A 244 7.36 4.23 -5.31
CA VAL A 244 8.18 3.02 -5.41
C VAL A 244 9.64 3.41 -5.38
N ILE A 245 10.36 2.93 -4.39
CA ILE A 245 11.82 3.08 -4.27
C ILE A 245 12.44 1.77 -4.72
N PHE A 246 13.25 1.80 -5.76
CA PHE A 246 13.92 0.61 -6.30
C PHE A 246 15.38 0.90 -6.59
N THR A 247 16.21 -0.15 -6.57
CA THR A 247 17.63 -0.07 -6.88
C THR A 247 17.90 -0.48 -8.32
N VAL A 248 18.83 0.22 -8.96
CA VAL A 248 19.31 -0.09 -10.31
C VAL A 248 20.78 -0.44 -10.22
N THR A 249 21.24 -1.40 -11.01
CA THR A 249 22.66 -1.78 -11.08
C THR A 249 23.50 -0.64 -11.64
N GLU A 250 24.74 -0.51 -11.19
CA GLU A 250 25.66 0.55 -11.62
C GLU A 250 25.84 0.60 -13.13
N ASP A 251 25.94 -0.56 -13.78
CA ASP A 251 26.09 -0.70 -15.23
C ASP A 251 24.94 -0.09 -16.05
N ASP A 252 23.77 -0.03 -15.47
CA ASP A 252 22.56 0.48 -16.13
C ASP A 252 22.24 1.94 -15.81
N ILE A 253 22.88 2.50 -14.76
CA ILE A 253 22.66 3.90 -14.35
C ILE A 253 22.93 4.87 -15.50
N SER A 254 24.04 4.66 -16.23
CA SER A 254 24.43 5.53 -17.35
C SER A 254 23.37 5.54 -18.46
N LYS A 255 22.79 4.38 -18.79
CA LYS A 255 21.73 4.24 -19.80
C LYS A 255 20.43 4.93 -19.37
N VAL A 256 20.04 4.74 -18.09
CA VAL A 256 18.85 5.36 -17.51
C VAL A 256 19.01 6.88 -17.49
N THR A 257 20.16 7.38 -16.99
CA THR A 257 20.43 8.81 -16.88
C THR A 257 20.46 9.50 -18.24
N ALA A 258 21.09 8.88 -19.24
CA ALA A 258 21.14 9.44 -20.60
C ALA A 258 19.73 9.60 -21.20
N ARG A 259 18.85 8.62 -20.99
CA ARG A 259 17.46 8.68 -21.46
C ARG A 259 16.65 9.75 -20.73
N LEU A 260 16.84 9.90 -19.42
CA LEU A 260 16.17 10.93 -18.61
C LEU A 260 16.62 12.33 -18.98
N MET A 261 17.94 12.53 -19.21
CA MET A 261 18.48 13.81 -19.66
C MET A 261 17.97 14.19 -21.06
N ALA A 262 17.67 13.20 -21.89
CA ALA A 262 17.01 13.39 -23.18
C ALA A 262 15.50 13.69 -23.08
N GLY A 263 14.94 13.83 -21.85
CA GLY A 263 13.52 14.11 -21.62
C GLY A 263 12.58 12.92 -21.84
N ALA A 264 13.11 11.70 -21.95
CA ALA A 264 12.28 10.51 -22.14
C ALA A 264 11.57 10.11 -20.83
N VAL A 265 10.26 9.84 -20.92
CA VAL A 265 9.50 9.24 -19.82
C VAL A 265 9.75 7.73 -19.84
N LEU A 266 10.33 7.22 -18.76
CA LEU A 266 10.60 5.79 -18.60
C LEU A 266 9.41 5.14 -17.86
N PRO A 267 8.64 4.26 -18.51
CA PRO A 267 7.55 3.56 -17.85
C PRO A 267 8.10 2.53 -16.86
N VAL A 268 7.61 2.55 -15.62
CA VAL A 268 7.95 1.58 -14.59
C VAL A 268 6.73 0.69 -14.35
N THR A 269 6.93 -0.63 -14.40
CA THR A 269 5.87 -1.61 -14.10
C THR A 269 6.23 -2.34 -12.82
N VAL A 270 5.33 -2.30 -11.85
CA VAL A 270 5.49 -3.03 -10.58
C VAL A 270 4.72 -4.33 -10.66
N THR A 271 5.40 -5.46 -10.39
CA THR A 271 4.79 -6.79 -10.34
C THR A 271 4.94 -7.36 -8.93
N ILE A 272 3.83 -7.76 -8.33
CA ILE A 272 3.83 -8.40 -7.00
C ILE A 272 3.66 -9.91 -7.22
N GLU A 273 4.70 -10.67 -6.97
CA GLU A 273 4.79 -12.10 -7.32
C GLU A 273 3.77 -13.00 -6.57
N ARG A 274 3.31 -12.58 -5.39
CA ARG A 274 2.45 -13.39 -4.52
C ARG A 274 0.94 -13.21 -4.71
N ILE A 275 0.48 -12.21 -5.44
CA ILE A 275 -0.94 -11.84 -5.54
C ILE A 275 -1.45 -11.88 -7.00
N ALA A 276 -0.61 -12.28 -7.94
CA ALA A 276 -0.94 -12.28 -9.39
C ALA A 276 -2.16 -13.13 -9.78
N SER A 277 -2.71 -13.95 -8.88
CA SER A 277 -3.86 -14.82 -9.20
C SER A 277 -5.24 -14.26 -8.80
N LYS A 278 -5.35 -13.12 -8.09
CA LYS A 278 -6.65 -12.66 -7.54
C LYS A 278 -6.95 -11.16 -7.59
N LEU A 279 -6.06 -10.29 -8.09
CA LEU A 279 -6.39 -8.87 -8.20
C LEU A 279 -6.78 -8.50 -9.63
N PRO A 280 -7.89 -7.74 -9.83
CA PRO A 280 -8.18 -7.16 -11.13
C PRO A 280 -7.02 -6.24 -11.53
N ARG A 281 -6.66 -6.26 -12.83
CA ARG A 281 -5.62 -5.39 -13.39
C ARG A 281 -6.01 -3.93 -13.14
N ALA A 282 -5.50 -3.35 -12.08
CA ALA A 282 -5.61 -1.92 -11.85
C ALA A 282 -4.76 -1.20 -12.91
N ASN A 283 -5.36 -0.22 -13.54
CA ASN A 283 -4.72 0.57 -14.60
C ASN A 283 -3.77 1.59 -13.94
N TRP A 284 -2.50 1.20 -13.77
CA TRP A 284 -1.45 1.97 -13.08
C TRP A 284 -0.78 3.00 -14.01
N SER A 285 -1.53 3.72 -14.82
CA SER A 285 -1.00 4.58 -15.87
C SER A 285 -0.54 5.98 -15.44
N ARG A 286 -0.43 6.26 -14.15
CA ARG A 286 -0.05 7.61 -13.71
C ARG A 286 0.95 7.60 -12.56
N TRP A 287 2.24 7.30 -12.89
CA TRP A 287 3.34 7.44 -11.94
C TRP A 287 4.24 8.61 -12.36
N THR A 288 4.35 9.61 -11.51
CA THR A 288 5.34 10.67 -11.65
C THR A 288 6.65 10.18 -11.04
N THR A 289 7.68 10.04 -11.85
CA THR A 289 9.03 9.66 -11.42
C THR A 289 9.71 10.88 -10.79
N LYS A 290 9.72 10.95 -9.45
CA LYS A 290 10.51 11.96 -8.74
C LYS A 290 11.86 11.36 -8.38
N TRP A 291 12.93 11.83 -9.03
CA TRP A 291 14.29 11.41 -8.73
C TRP A 291 14.80 12.18 -7.50
N MET A 292 15.15 11.46 -6.43
CA MET A 292 16.04 12.01 -5.41
C MET A 292 17.48 11.82 -5.90
N ARG A 293 18.23 12.92 -6.01
CA ARG A 293 19.68 12.85 -6.18
C ARG A 293 20.28 12.13 -4.98
N PRO A 294 21.23 11.21 -5.16
CA PRO A 294 22.02 10.73 -4.03
C PRO A 294 22.75 11.94 -3.44
N LEU A 295 22.63 12.09 -2.12
CA LEU A 295 23.45 13.04 -1.37
C LEU A 295 24.90 12.59 -1.59
N GLY A 296 25.70 13.46 -2.19
CA GLY A 296 27.08 13.19 -2.54
C GLY A 296 27.93 12.80 -1.35
N GLN A 297 28.84 11.88 -1.62
CA GLN A 297 30.14 11.80 -0.95
C GLN A 297 31.05 12.87 -1.52
#